data_cf087de5895a2ef46d420488e1b6cea4
#
_entry.id   cf087de5895a2ef46d420488e1b6cea4
#
_cell.length_a   1.000
_cell.length_b   1.000
_cell.length_c   1.000
_cell.angle_alpha   90.00
_cell.angle_beta   90.00
_cell.angle_gamma   90.00
#
_symmetry.space_group_name_H-M   'P 1'
#
loop_
_entity.id
_entity.type
_entity.pdbx_description
1 polymer ?
#
loop_
_entity_poly.entity_id
_entity_poly.type
_entity_poly.pdbx_seq_one_letter_code
_entity_poly.pdbx_strand_id
1 'polypeptide(L)'
;MIDFSAFFLQQELWPRGKGVTTLLPASDPRGMLLLVLLLPLCWAVEVKRPRGVSLTNHHFYDETKPFTCLDGSATIPFDQVNDDYCDCKDGSDEPGTAACPNGSFYCTNAGYKPLYIPSSRVNDGICDCCDGTEEYNSGVVCENTCKEKGRKERESLQQMAEVTREGFRLKKILIEDWKKAREEKQNKLTELQAGKKSLEDQVEMLRAVKEEAEVPEKEAKERHQKLWEEQQAASKAQREQELAADVFQELDDNMDGVVSVAELQTHPELDTDGDGTLSEGEAQALFGGDIGMDAASFYDRVWAAVRDKYRSEALPTDLPAPSTPDGEEPKGEQPPTPSRATEEEEEEEEEEEETEEEEEEEEDSEPPQPASPSEEDKMPSYDEHTQALIDAAQEARTKFEEAERSLKEMEESIRNLEQEISFDFGPHGEFAYLYSQCYELTTNEYVYRLCPFKLVSQKPKLGGSPTNLGTWGSWAGPDHDKFSAMKYEQGTGCWQGPNRSTTVRLLCGKETVVTSTTEPSRCEYLMELTTPAACPEPPPELPTEGDHDEL
;
A
#
# COMPACT_ATOMS: atom_id res chain seq x y z
N MET A 1 30.22 -17.73 -40.12
CA MET A 1 30.79 -19.07 -40.29
C MET A 1 30.40 -19.86 -39.04
N ILE A 2 29.43 -20.64 -39.13
CA ILE A 2 29.17 -22.05 -39.02
C ILE A 2 27.65 -22.21 -39.07
N ASP A 3 27.29 -22.77 -40.17
CA ASP A 3 26.00 -23.26 -40.62
C ASP A 3 25.60 -24.51 -39.82
N PHE A 4 24.31 -24.65 -39.43
CA PHE A 4 23.68 -25.97 -39.34
C PHE A 4 22.20 -25.84 -39.67
N SER A 5 21.92 -26.17 -40.93
CA SER A 5 20.63 -26.43 -41.53
C SER A 5 20.13 -27.81 -41.17
N ALA A 6 18.81 -27.92 -41.12
CA ALA A 6 17.98 -29.05 -41.49
C ALA A 6 17.85 -30.25 -40.52
N PHE A 7 16.60 -30.41 -39.98
CA PHE A 7 15.98 -31.73 -39.97
C PHE A 7 14.47 -31.62 -40.27
N PHE A 8 14.15 -32.02 -41.39
CA PHE A 8 13.10 -32.67 -42.13
C PHE A 8 11.77 -32.99 -41.40
N LEU A 9 10.74 -32.54 -42.10
CA LEU A 9 9.37 -33.06 -42.16
C LEU A 9 9.30 -34.59 -42.30
N GLN A 10 8.39 -35.20 -41.55
CA GLN A 10 7.80 -36.47 -41.96
C GLN A 10 6.30 -36.46 -41.64
N GLN A 11 5.52 -36.12 -42.67
CA GLN A 11 4.09 -36.45 -42.78
C GLN A 11 3.97 -37.93 -43.09
N GLU A 12 3.29 -38.70 -42.24
CA GLU A 12 2.77 -39.99 -42.62
C GLU A 12 1.28 -39.91 -43.00
N LEU A 13 1.04 -40.15 -44.25
CA LEU A 13 -0.23 -40.34 -44.91
C LEU A 13 -0.87 -41.69 -44.51
N TRP A 14 -2.09 -41.66 -43.99
CA TRP A 14 -2.94 -42.86 -43.87
C TRP A 14 -3.79 -43.02 -45.15
N PRO A 15 -3.90 -44.24 -45.71
CA PRO A 15 -4.65 -44.46 -46.95
C PRO A 15 -6.13 -44.70 -46.67
N ARG A 16 -6.98 -44.12 -47.50
CA ARG A 16 -8.40 -44.34 -47.60
C ARG A 16 -8.69 -45.83 -47.95
N GLY A 17 -9.26 -46.60 -47.01
CA GLY A 17 -9.84 -47.92 -47.23
C GLY A 17 -11.27 -47.83 -47.75
N LYS A 18 -11.50 -48.56 -48.83
CA LYS A 18 -12.76 -48.68 -49.58
C LYS A 18 -13.84 -49.32 -48.72
N GLY A 19 -15.09 -48.84 -48.88
CA GLY A 19 -16.29 -49.46 -48.30
C GLY A 19 -16.51 -50.88 -48.77
N VAL A 20 -16.80 -51.72 -47.80
CA VAL A 20 -17.36 -53.08 -48.03
C VAL A 20 -18.75 -53.07 -47.39
N THR A 21 -19.76 -53.09 -48.23
CA THR A 21 -21.16 -53.31 -47.86
C THR A 21 -21.33 -54.79 -47.54
N THR A 22 -21.37 -55.17 -46.27
CA THR A 22 -21.80 -56.52 -45.87
C THR A 22 -23.27 -56.48 -45.47
N LEU A 23 -24.06 -57.20 -46.29
CA LEU A 23 -25.46 -57.51 -46.07
C LEU A 23 -25.58 -58.39 -44.78
N LEU A 24 -26.35 -57.89 -43.82
CA LEU A 24 -26.77 -58.64 -42.64
C LEU A 24 -27.80 -59.67 -43.07
N PRO A 25 -27.65 -60.98 -42.65
CA PRO A 25 -28.71 -61.95 -42.86
C PRO A 25 -29.84 -61.71 -41.85
N ALA A 26 -31.07 -61.88 -42.35
CA ALA A 26 -32.30 -61.80 -41.57
C ALA A 26 -32.25 -62.70 -40.35
N SER A 27 -32.40 -62.11 -39.15
CA SER A 27 -32.46 -62.80 -37.87
C SER A 27 -33.82 -63.50 -37.74
N ASP A 28 -33.75 -64.78 -37.54
CA ASP A 28 -34.87 -65.71 -37.24
C ASP A 28 -35.47 -65.31 -35.85
N PRO A 29 -36.80 -65.05 -35.75
CA PRO A 29 -37.42 -64.58 -34.51
C PRO A 29 -37.48 -65.65 -33.39
N ARG A 30 -36.99 -66.85 -33.63
CA ARG A 30 -36.96 -67.93 -32.62
C ARG A 30 -35.74 -67.97 -31.71
N GLY A 31 -34.67 -67.23 -32.05
CA GLY A 31 -33.46 -67.07 -31.21
C GLY A 31 -33.57 -66.04 -30.09
N MET A 32 -34.48 -65.08 -30.24
CA MET A 32 -34.63 -63.96 -29.26
C MET A 32 -35.47 -64.35 -28.03
N LEU A 33 -36.26 -65.43 -28.12
CA LEU A 33 -37.09 -65.94 -27.00
C LEU A 33 -36.29 -66.74 -25.95
N LEU A 34 -35.10 -67.29 -26.29
CA LEU A 34 -34.27 -68.09 -25.40
C LEU A 34 -33.24 -67.21 -24.61
N LEU A 35 -32.94 -65.97 -25.03
CA LEU A 35 -32.02 -65.07 -24.34
C LEU A 35 -32.70 -64.33 -23.19
N VAL A 36 -34.03 -64.19 -23.20
CA VAL A 36 -34.82 -63.57 -22.13
C VAL A 36 -35.03 -64.49 -20.93
N LEU A 37 -34.81 -65.79 -21.05
CA LEU A 37 -34.97 -66.76 -19.96
C LEU A 37 -33.70 -67.00 -19.13
N LEU A 38 -32.57 -66.27 -19.42
CA LEU A 38 -31.31 -66.37 -18.68
C LEU A 38 -30.93 -65.14 -17.92
N LEU A 39 -31.87 -64.19 -17.73
CA LEU A 39 -31.67 -63.14 -16.76
C LEU A 39 -31.71 -63.84 -15.37
N PRO A 40 -30.59 -63.85 -14.62
CA PRO A 40 -30.66 -64.23 -13.23
C PRO A 40 -31.63 -63.31 -12.53
N LEU A 41 -32.74 -63.87 -12.01
CA LEU A 41 -33.52 -63.18 -11.00
C LEU A 41 -32.56 -62.88 -9.85
N CYS A 42 -31.98 -61.69 -9.85
CA CYS A 42 -31.31 -61.11 -8.67
C CYS A 42 -32.38 -60.94 -7.59
N TRP A 43 -32.61 -62.02 -6.87
CA TRP A 43 -33.33 -61.92 -5.61
C TRP A 43 -32.43 -61.09 -4.70
N ALA A 44 -32.89 -59.91 -4.26
CA ALA A 44 -32.26 -59.17 -3.18
C ALA A 44 -32.24 -60.13 -1.97
N VAL A 45 -31.07 -60.64 -1.63
CA VAL A 45 -30.89 -61.43 -0.40
C VAL A 45 -30.97 -60.40 0.72
N GLU A 46 -32.10 -60.40 1.45
CA GLU A 46 -32.23 -59.63 2.68
C GLU A 46 -31.24 -60.21 3.70
N VAL A 47 -30.18 -59.44 3.97
CA VAL A 47 -29.16 -59.83 4.94
C VAL A 47 -29.78 -59.63 6.33
N LYS A 48 -30.24 -60.73 6.94
CA LYS A 48 -30.78 -60.72 8.29
C LYS A 48 -29.67 -60.44 9.28
N ARG A 49 -29.83 -59.32 10.03
CA ARG A 49 -28.86 -58.88 11.04
C ARG A 49 -29.59 -58.43 12.30
N PRO A 50 -28.99 -58.58 13.48
CA PRO A 50 -29.54 -58.03 14.71
C PRO A 50 -29.69 -56.52 14.63
N ARG A 51 -30.67 -55.97 15.34
CA ARG A 51 -30.88 -54.52 15.44
C ARG A 51 -29.62 -53.85 15.98
N GLY A 52 -29.30 -52.64 15.50
CA GLY A 52 -28.14 -51.86 15.91
C GLY A 52 -26.80 -52.28 15.32
N VAL A 53 -26.75 -53.38 14.56
CA VAL A 53 -25.53 -53.88 13.91
C VAL A 53 -25.35 -53.22 12.54
N SER A 54 -24.15 -52.76 12.20
CA SER A 54 -23.82 -52.26 10.88
C SER A 54 -23.72 -53.35 9.82
N LEU A 55 -23.90 -52.99 8.53
CA LEU A 55 -23.71 -53.95 7.44
C LEU A 55 -22.30 -54.54 7.40
N THR A 56 -21.29 -53.76 7.79
CA THR A 56 -19.89 -54.19 7.84
C THR A 56 -19.63 -55.24 8.92
N ASN A 57 -20.36 -55.17 10.04
CA ASN A 57 -20.17 -56.05 11.20
C ASN A 57 -21.14 -57.23 11.25
N HIS A 58 -22.12 -57.32 10.31
CA HIS A 58 -23.12 -58.37 10.31
C HIS A 58 -22.53 -59.79 10.32
N HIS A 59 -21.36 -59.99 9.70
CA HIS A 59 -20.70 -61.29 9.61
C HIS A 59 -20.17 -61.83 10.96
N PHE A 60 -20.06 -61.01 11.98
CA PHE A 60 -19.73 -61.39 13.35
C PHE A 60 -20.96 -61.94 14.10
N TYR A 61 -22.17 -61.60 13.63
CA TYR A 61 -23.46 -61.95 14.29
C TYR A 61 -24.20 -63.07 13.51
N ASP A 62 -23.64 -64.30 13.54
CA ASP A 62 -24.22 -65.44 12.89
C ASP A 62 -25.10 -66.18 13.88
N GLU A 63 -26.43 -66.17 13.68
CA GLU A 63 -27.43 -66.82 14.53
C GLU A 63 -27.21 -68.31 14.72
N THR A 64 -26.42 -68.96 13.86
CA THR A 64 -26.15 -70.39 13.93
C THR A 64 -24.98 -70.75 14.83
N LYS A 65 -24.28 -69.80 15.38
CA LYS A 65 -23.07 -69.96 16.19
C LYS A 65 -23.14 -69.14 17.47
N PRO A 66 -22.43 -69.56 18.55
CA PRO A 66 -22.22 -68.70 19.69
C PRO A 66 -21.57 -67.38 19.26
N PHE A 67 -21.97 -66.28 19.87
CA PHE A 67 -21.41 -64.96 19.61
C PHE A 67 -20.13 -64.76 20.44
N THR A 68 -19.07 -64.24 19.81
CA THR A 68 -17.86 -63.89 20.49
C THR A 68 -17.78 -62.33 20.53
N CYS A 69 -17.66 -61.78 21.73
CA CYS A 69 -17.50 -60.33 21.92
C CYS A 69 -16.43 -59.77 20.97
N LEU A 70 -16.66 -58.60 20.37
CA LEU A 70 -15.75 -58.07 19.32
C LEU A 70 -14.35 -57.74 19.86
N ASP A 71 -14.22 -57.52 21.19
CA ASP A 71 -12.94 -57.36 21.88
C ASP A 71 -12.29 -58.75 22.23
N GLY A 72 -12.96 -59.86 21.96
CA GLY A 72 -12.52 -61.21 22.26
C GLY A 72 -12.60 -61.60 23.74
N SER A 73 -13.25 -60.79 24.60
CA SER A 73 -13.29 -60.99 26.06
C SER A 73 -14.10 -62.19 26.50
N ALA A 74 -15.16 -62.56 25.78
CA ALA A 74 -16.07 -63.65 26.10
C ALA A 74 -16.68 -64.25 24.84
N THR A 75 -17.23 -65.50 24.98
CA THR A 75 -18.11 -66.13 23.97
C THR A 75 -19.41 -66.55 24.67
N ILE A 76 -20.53 -66.05 24.18
CA ILE A 76 -21.86 -66.25 24.76
C ILE A 76 -22.79 -66.94 23.76
N PRO A 77 -23.88 -67.57 24.22
CA PRO A 77 -24.93 -68.05 23.33
C PRO A 77 -25.51 -66.91 22.50
N PHE A 78 -25.95 -67.22 21.26
CA PHE A 78 -26.45 -66.15 20.37
C PHE A 78 -27.79 -65.53 20.85
N ASP A 79 -28.57 -66.22 21.66
CA ASP A 79 -29.82 -65.75 22.28
C ASP A 79 -29.58 -64.71 23.36
N GLN A 80 -28.33 -64.47 23.77
CA GLN A 80 -27.91 -63.38 24.62
C GLN A 80 -27.48 -62.07 23.84
N VAL A 81 -27.67 -62.09 22.52
CA VAL A 81 -27.45 -60.89 21.72
C VAL A 81 -28.74 -60.05 21.69
N ASN A 82 -28.68 -58.79 22.20
CA ASN A 82 -29.83 -57.90 22.37
C ASN A 82 -30.90 -58.43 23.35
N ASP A 83 -30.49 -59.00 24.46
CA ASP A 83 -31.40 -59.55 25.49
C ASP A 83 -31.61 -58.57 26.68
N ASP A 84 -31.18 -57.33 26.56
CA ASP A 84 -31.23 -56.27 27.58
C ASP A 84 -30.30 -56.55 28.79
N TYR A 85 -29.28 -57.42 28.65
CA TYR A 85 -28.27 -57.69 29.65
C TYR A 85 -26.84 -57.58 29.04
N CYS A 86 -25.94 -56.86 29.74
CA CYS A 86 -24.60 -56.60 29.22
C CYS A 86 -23.60 -57.71 29.61
N ASP A 87 -23.33 -58.63 28.74
CA ASP A 87 -22.42 -59.79 28.92
C ASP A 87 -20.99 -59.50 28.39
N CYS A 88 -20.86 -58.70 27.32
CA CYS A 88 -19.58 -58.32 26.76
C CYS A 88 -19.02 -57.04 27.36
N LYS A 89 -17.73 -57.00 27.66
CA LYS A 89 -17.06 -55.80 28.20
C LYS A 89 -17.07 -54.61 27.25
N ASP A 90 -17.08 -54.85 25.94
CA ASP A 90 -17.12 -53.84 24.89
C ASP A 90 -18.55 -53.44 24.50
N GLY A 91 -19.58 -54.12 25.09
CA GLY A 91 -20.98 -53.86 24.79
C GLY A 91 -21.43 -54.35 23.41
N SER A 92 -20.65 -55.22 22.78
CA SER A 92 -20.93 -55.71 21.43
C SER A 92 -22.06 -56.76 21.37
N ASP A 93 -22.46 -57.30 22.49
CA ASP A 93 -23.65 -58.18 22.65
C ASP A 93 -24.96 -57.41 22.59
N GLU A 94 -24.96 -56.13 22.95
CA GLU A 94 -26.14 -55.26 23.03
C GLU A 94 -26.12 -54.10 22.00
N PRO A 95 -25.90 -54.38 20.70
CA PRO A 95 -25.84 -53.36 19.68
C PRO A 95 -27.20 -52.64 19.47
N GLY A 96 -28.31 -53.28 19.86
CA GLY A 96 -29.67 -52.78 19.64
C GLY A 96 -30.38 -52.30 20.86
N THR A 97 -29.80 -52.35 22.07
CA THR A 97 -30.42 -51.98 23.33
C THR A 97 -29.62 -50.94 24.12
N ALA A 98 -30.18 -50.44 25.24
CA ALA A 98 -29.52 -49.52 26.15
C ALA A 98 -28.77 -50.23 27.30
N ALA A 99 -28.66 -51.55 27.34
CA ALA A 99 -28.17 -52.32 28.46
C ALA A 99 -26.67 -52.08 28.76
N CYS A 100 -25.85 -51.93 27.71
CA CYS A 100 -24.44 -51.67 27.86
C CYS A 100 -24.10 -50.17 27.80
N PRO A 101 -23.54 -49.55 28.88
CA PRO A 101 -23.28 -48.10 28.91
C PRO A 101 -22.20 -47.64 27.91
N ASN A 102 -21.35 -48.54 27.46
CA ASN A 102 -20.32 -48.32 26.45
C ASN A 102 -20.68 -48.89 25.05
N GLY A 103 -21.89 -49.39 24.89
CA GLY A 103 -22.41 -49.88 23.61
C GLY A 103 -22.74 -48.73 22.64
N SER A 104 -22.92 -49.07 21.38
CA SER A 104 -23.31 -48.13 20.32
C SER A 104 -24.33 -48.75 19.39
N PHE A 105 -25.33 -47.98 19.05
CA PHE A 105 -26.37 -48.37 18.09
C PHE A 105 -26.05 -47.81 16.70
N TYR A 106 -26.21 -48.62 15.68
CA TYR A 106 -26.02 -48.19 14.29
C TYR A 106 -27.33 -47.80 13.63
N CYS A 107 -27.51 -46.50 13.40
CA CYS A 107 -28.58 -45.98 12.56
C CYS A 107 -28.24 -46.23 11.09
N THR A 108 -29.03 -46.98 10.37
CA THR A 108 -28.83 -47.22 8.94
C THR A 108 -29.06 -45.97 8.12
N ASN A 109 -30.05 -45.18 8.50
CA ASN A 109 -30.37 -43.89 7.87
C ASN A 109 -30.50 -43.98 6.34
N ALA A 110 -31.24 -44.95 5.85
CA ALA A 110 -31.35 -45.20 4.40
C ALA A 110 -31.75 -43.93 3.61
N GLY A 111 -30.91 -43.52 2.66
CA GLY A 111 -31.08 -42.29 1.89
C GLY A 111 -30.33 -41.07 2.46
N TYR A 112 -29.62 -41.24 3.59
CA TYR A 112 -28.73 -40.27 4.21
C TYR A 112 -27.45 -40.96 4.69
N LYS A 113 -26.66 -40.31 5.56
CA LYS A 113 -25.44 -40.87 6.14
C LYS A 113 -25.76 -41.76 7.32
N PRO A 114 -25.20 -43.00 7.38
CA PRO A 114 -25.27 -43.81 8.57
C PRO A 114 -24.58 -43.16 9.75
N LEU A 115 -25.05 -43.44 10.97
CA LEU A 115 -24.54 -42.82 12.19
C LEU A 115 -24.48 -43.88 13.30
N TYR A 116 -23.43 -43.85 14.12
CA TYR A 116 -23.39 -44.53 15.40
C TYR A 116 -23.79 -43.55 16.50
N ILE A 117 -24.75 -43.95 17.33
CA ILE A 117 -25.15 -43.23 18.52
C ILE A 117 -24.81 -44.05 19.77
N PRO A 118 -24.55 -43.42 20.94
CA PRO A 118 -24.39 -44.16 22.20
C PRO A 118 -25.63 -45.00 22.52
N SER A 119 -25.45 -46.19 23.09
CA SER A 119 -26.55 -47.07 23.54
C SER A 119 -27.55 -46.37 24.45
N SER A 120 -27.10 -45.41 25.27
CA SER A 120 -27.98 -44.60 26.17
C SER A 120 -29.04 -43.79 25.44
N ARG A 121 -28.95 -43.67 24.11
CA ARG A 121 -29.94 -42.97 23.27
C ARG A 121 -30.91 -43.96 22.58
N VAL A 122 -30.85 -45.22 22.90
CA VAL A 122 -31.81 -46.19 22.41
C VAL A 122 -33.04 -46.21 23.29
N ASN A 123 -34.21 -45.98 22.70
CA ASN A 123 -35.50 -45.88 23.39
C ASN A 123 -35.56 -44.82 24.50
N ASP A 124 -34.83 -43.73 24.36
CA ASP A 124 -34.84 -42.60 25.34
C ASP A 124 -35.96 -41.57 25.09
N GLY A 125 -36.72 -41.74 24.04
CA GLY A 125 -37.84 -40.86 23.68
C GLY A 125 -37.44 -39.71 22.79
N ILE A 126 -36.16 -39.68 22.31
CA ILE A 126 -35.61 -38.64 21.42
C ILE A 126 -35.18 -39.26 20.10
N CYS A 127 -35.74 -38.77 18.98
CA CYS A 127 -35.40 -39.28 17.65
C CYS A 127 -33.99 -38.77 17.21
N ASP A 128 -32.96 -39.55 17.48
CA ASP A 128 -31.57 -39.26 17.10
C ASP A 128 -31.22 -39.74 15.68
N CYS A 129 -31.65 -40.95 15.30
CA CYS A 129 -31.55 -41.43 13.93
C CYS A 129 -32.59 -40.74 13.04
N CYS A 130 -32.24 -40.39 11.83
CA CYS A 130 -33.23 -39.77 10.92
C CYS A 130 -34.29 -40.79 10.43
N ASP A 131 -34.05 -42.10 10.57
CA ASP A 131 -35.01 -43.18 10.26
C ASP A 131 -35.82 -43.63 11.49
N GLY A 132 -35.47 -43.11 12.70
CA GLY A 132 -36.14 -43.40 13.94
C GLY A 132 -36.04 -44.86 14.40
N THR A 133 -35.05 -45.62 13.91
CA THR A 133 -34.90 -47.04 14.17
C THR A 133 -34.44 -47.35 15.59
N GLU A 134 -33.87 -46.40 16.30
CA GLU A 134 -33.47 -46.47 17.72
C GLU A 134 -34.65 -46.42 18.70
N GLU A 135 -35.76 -45.76 18.31
CA GLU A 135 -36.94 -45.52 19.16
C GLU A 135 -38.01 -46.62 18.96
N TYR A 136 -37.60 -47.88 18.81
CA TYR A 136 -38.50 -48.99 18.46
C TYR A 136 -39.44 -49.42 19.60
N ASN A 137 -39.15 -49.05 20.86
CA ASN A 137 -39.93 -49.45 22.04
C ASN A 137 -40.20 -48.32 23.04
N SER A 138 -39.86 -47.09 22.72
CA SER A 138 -40.03 -45.91 23.59
C SER A 138 -41.48 -45.41 23.65
N GLY A 139 -42.33 -45.84 22.73
CA GLY A 139 -43.68 -45.31 22.56
C GLY A 139 -43.73 -43.96 21.79
N VAL A 140 -42.63 -43.41 21.39
CA VAL A 140 -42.53 -42.23 20.53
C VAL A 140 -42.57 -42.65 19.06
N VAL A 141 -43.26 -41.88 18.23
CA VAL A 141 -43.28 -42.08 16.77
C VAL A 141 -42.32 -41.11 16.13
N CYS A 142 -41.20 -41.60 15.64
CA CYS A 142 -40.20 -40.82 14.87
C CYS A 142 -40.58 -40.80 13.39
N GLU A 143 -40.68 -39.58 12.83
CA GLU A 143 -40.88 -39.41 11.39
C GLU A 143 -39.55 -39.71 10.67
N ASN A 144 -39.58 -40.49 9.61
CA ASN A 144 -38.38 -40.76 8.78
C ASN A 144 -38.06 -39.52 7.93
N THR A 145 -37.04 -38.78 8.33
CA THR A 145 -36.55 -37.55 7.67
C THR A 145 -35.33 -37.77 6.77
N CYS A 146 -34.83 -39.02 6.65
CA CYS A 146 -33.58 -39.35 5.94
C CYS A 146 -33.59 -38.92 4.47
N LYS A 147 -34.69 -39.19 3.76
CA LYS A 147 -34.80 -38.78 2.35
C LYS A 147 -34.66 -37.27 2.16
N GLU A 148 -35.29 -36.50 3.02
CA GLU A 148 -35.23 -35.04 2.94
C GLU A 148 -33.85 -34.51 3.31
N LYS A 149 -33.26 -35.01 4.42
CA LYS A 149 -31.88 -34.67 4.82
C LYS A 149 -30.90 -35.05 3.73
N GLY A 150 -30.99 -36.23 3.16
CA GLY A 150 -30.12 -36.68 2.08
C GLY A 150 -30.29 -35.89 0.77
N ARG A 151 -31.54 -35.49 0.45
CA ARG A 151 -31.79 -34.60 -0.70
C ARG A 151 -31.12 -33.23 -0.50
N LYS A 152 -31.33 -32.60 0.66
CA LYS A 152 -30.73 -31.31 0.97
C LYS A 152 -29.20 -31.35 0.93
N GLU A 153 -28.61 -32.41 1.45
CA GLU A 153 -27.16 -32.59 1.43
C GLU A 153 -26.63 -32.79 0.01
N ARG A 154 -27.31 -33.65 -0.79
CA ARG A 154 -26.91 -33.86 -2.21
C ARG A 154 -27.03 -32.56 -2.99
N GLU A 155 -28.10 -31.77 -2.81
CA GLU A 155 -28.27 -30.49 -3.46
C GLU A 155 -27.16 -29.50 -3.03
N SER A 156 -26.82 -29.43 -1.73
CA SER A 156 -25.72 -28.61 -1.24
C SER A 156 -24.37 -29.03 -1.83
N LEU A 157 -24.07 -30.31 -1.85
CA LEU A 157 -22.85 -30.85 -2.45
C LEU A 157 -22.77 -30.58 -3.96
N GLN A 158 -23.91 -30.72 -4.66
CA GLN A 158 -24.01 -30.44 -6.08
C GLN A 158 -23.78 -28.94 -6.38
N GLN A 159 -24.38 -28.03 -5.60
CA GLN A 159 -24.15 -26.61 -5.69
C GLN A 159 -22.68 -26.27 -5.42
N MET A 160 -22.07 -26.87 -4.38
CA MET A 160 -20.65 -26.65 -4.09
C MET A 160 -19.76 -27.17 -5.22
N ALA A 161 -20.05 -28.33 -5.79
CA ALA A 161 -19.31 -28.88 -6.92
C ALA A 161 -19.43 -28.00 -8.17
N GLU A 162 -20.61 -27.43 -8.42
CA GLU A 162 -20.83 -26.49 -9.52
C GLU A 162 -20.05 -25.18 -9.32
N VAL A 163 -20.07 -24.60 -8.08
CA VAL A 163 -19.27 -23.42 -7.73
C VAL A 163 -17.78 -23.69 -7.94
N THR A 164 -17.29 -24.85 -7.47
CA THR A 164 -15.89 -25.25 -7.62
C THR A 164 -15.50 -25.40 -9.10
N ARG A 165 -16.34 -26.04 -9.91
CA ARG A 165 -16.09 -26.23 -11.34
C ARG A 165 -16.02 -24.90 -12.09
N GLU A 166 -17.00 -24.03 -11.87
CA GLU A 166 -17.04 -22.73 -12.50
C GLU A 166 -15.90 -21.81 -12.01
N GLY A 167 -15.63 -21.78 -10.70
CA GLY A 167 -14.50 -21.05 -10.14
C GLY A 167 -13.16 -21.53 -10.70
N PHE A 168 -12.96 -22.84 -10.83
CA PHE A 168 -11.75 -23.38 -11.45
C PHE A 168 -11.62 -23.04 -12.94
N ARG A 169 -12.75 -23.00 -13.68
CA ARG A 169 -12.77 -22.52 -15.05
C ARG A 169 -12.29 -21.06 -15.15
N LEU A 170 -12.80 -20.20 -14.25
CA LEU A 170 -12.36 -18.79 -14.15
C LEU A 170 -10.90 -18.69 -13.74
N LYS A 171 -10.44 -19.51 -12.77
CA LYS A 171 -9.02 -19.57 -12.39
C LYS A 171 -8.09 -19.81 -13.59
N LYS A 172 -8.46 -20.72 -14.48
CA LYS A 172 -7.66 -20.98 -15.70
C LYS A 172 -7.56 -19.74 -16.60
N ILE A 173 -8.65 -18.99 -16.74
CA ILE A 173 -8.64 -17.74 -17.50
C ILE A 173 -7.70 -16.72 -16.84
N LEU A 174 -7.82 -16.52 -15.52
CA LEU A 174 -6.95 -15.62 -14.76
C LEU A 174 -5.46 -15.95 -14.91
N ILE A 175 -5.11 -17.24 -14.89
CA ILE A 175 -3.74 -17.72 -15.13
C ILE A 175 -3.24 -17.37 -16.54
N GLU A 176 -4.08 -17.60 -17.56
CA GLU A 176 -3.70 -17.26 -18.94
C GLU A 176 -3.59 -15.74 -19.16
N ASP A 177 -4.47 -14.97 -18.56
CA ASP A 177 -4.41 -13.50 -18.62
C ASP A 177 -3.15 -12.97 -17.93
N TRP A 178 -2.80 -13.51 -16.76
CA TRP A 178 -1.55 -13.15 -16.09
C TRP A 178 -0.31 -13.51 -16.91
N LYS A 179 -0.28 -14.69 -17.53
CA LYS A 179 0.85 -15.07 -18.39
C LYS A 179 1.09 -14.06 -19.51
N LYS A 180 0.01 -13.63 -20.19
CA LYS A 180 0.08 -12.60 -21.24
C LYS A 180 0.51 -11.26 -20.67
N ALA A 181 -0.13 -10.81 -19.60
CA ALA A 181 0.20 -9.54 -18.96
C ALA A 181 1.66 -9.51 -18.45
N ARG A 182 2.15 -10.62 -17.90
CA ARG A 182 3.54 -10.75 -17.46
C ARG A 182 4.53 -10.67 -18.63
N GLU A 183 4.22 -11.30 -19.74
CA GLU A 183 5.04 -11.22 -20.96
C GLU A 183 5.08 -9.79 -21.51
N GLU A 184 3.93 -9.12 -21.58
CA GLU A 184 3.83 -7.72 -22.00
C GLU A 184 4.65 -6.78 -21.06
N LYS A 185 4.52 -6.96 -19.73
CA LYS A 185 5.30 -6.21 -18.74
C LYS A 185 6.80 -6.48 -18.86
N GLN A 186 7.19 -7.73 -19.11
CA GLN A 186 8.60 -8.08 -19.32
C GLN A 186 9.17 -7.41 -20.57
N ASN A 187 8.40 -7.35 -21.66
CA ASN A 187 8.79 -6.67 -22.89
C ASN A 187 8.91 -5.15 -22.64
N LYS A 188 7.94 -4.54 -21.96
CA LYS A 188 7.96 -3.13 -21.58
C LYS A 188 9.14 -2.80 -20.66
N LEU A 189 9.46 -3.67 -19.69
CA LEU A 189 10.64 -3.52 -18.84
C LEU A 189 11.93 -3.50 -19.65
N THR A 190 12.06 -4.40 -20.61
CA THR A 190 13.24 -4.46 -21.50
C THR A 190 13.37 -3.20 -22.36
N GLU A 191 12.24 -2.68 -22.86
CA GLU A 191 12.18 -1.43 -23.62
C GLU A 191 12.59 -0.22 -22.76
N LEU A 192 12.03 -0.11 -21.56
CA LEU A 192 12.37 0.97 -20.63
C LEU A 192 13.83 0.93 -20.19
N GLN A 193 14.38 -0.26 -19.92
CA GLN A 193 15.80 -0.42 -19.58
C GLN A 193 16.73 -0.01 -20.73
N ALA A 194 16.34 -0.30 -21.98
CA ALA A 194 17.07 0.17 -23.16
C ALA A 194 16.95 1.70 -23.33
N GLY A 195 15.73 2.25 -23.12
CA GLY A 195 15.47 3.70 -23.14
C GLY A 195 16.23 4.46 -22.05
N LYS A 196 16.29 3.92 -20.84
CA LYS A 196 17.03 4.48 -19.70
C LYS A 196 18.49 4.75 -20.08
N LYS A 197 19.17 3.77 -20.66
CA LYS A 197 20.56 3.93 -21.06
C LYS A 197 20.77 5.08 -22.05
N SER A 198 19.86 5.21 -23.03
CA SER A 198 19.93 6.32 -24.00
C SER A 198 19.67 7.67 -23.33
N LEU A 199 18.78 7.71 -22.33
CA LEU A 199 18.46 8.93 -21.60
C LEU A 199 19.59 9.31 -20.61
N GLU A 200 20.25 8.33 -19.99
CA GLU A 200 21.46 8.55 -19.18
C GLU A 200 22.57 9.22 -20.01
N ASP A 201 22.83 8.72 -21.24
CA ASP A 201 23.80 9.33 -22.16
C ASP A 201 23.40 10.77 -22.55
N GLN A 202 22.08 11.03 -22.70
CA GLN A 202 21.56 12.36 -23.01
C GLN A 202 21.71 13.32 -21.82
N VAL A 203 21.40 12.89 -20.61
CA VAL A 203 21.57 13.68 -19.37
C VAL A 203 23.03 14.08 -19.19
N GLU A 204 23.96 13.15 -19.40
CA GLU A 204 25.39 13.45 -19.29
C GLU A 204 25.87 14.47 -20.33
N MET A 205 25.38 14.36 -21.58
CA MET A 205 25.66 15.34 -22.63
C MET A 205 25.08 16.72 -22.27
N LEU A 206 23.83 16.79 -21.79
CA LEU A 206 23.19 18.05 -21.40
C LEU A 206 23.84 18.67 -20.15
N ARG A 207 24.36 17.84 -19.24
CA ARG A 207 25.17 18.33 -18.11
C ARG A 207 26.40 19.06 -18.60
N ALA A 208 27.13 18.48 -19.53
CA ALA A 208 28.30 19.12 -20.12
C ALA A 208 27.94 20.45 -20.83
N VAL A 209 26.83 20.50 -21.57
CA VAL A 209 26.33 21.72 -22.22
C VAL A 209 25.96 22.80 -21.21
N LYS A 210 25.29 22.41 -20.09
CA LYS A 210 24.96 23.31 -18.99
C LYS A 210 26.24 23.91 -18.37
N GLU A 211 27.21 23.07 -18.01
CA GLU A 211 28.49 23.53 -17.44
C GLU A 211 29.24 24.46 -18.39
N GLU A 212 29.27 24.16 -19.69
CA GLU A 212 29.90 25.01 -20.71
C GLU A 212 29.19 26.37 -20.84
N ALA A 213 27.86 26.42 -20.72
CA ALA A 213 27.08 27.67 -20.81
C ALA A 213 27.16 28.52 -19.52
N GLU A 214 27.30 27.92 -18.36
CA GLU A 214 27.36 28.60 -17.06
C GLU A 214 28.66 29.37 -16.83
N VAL A 215 29.79 28.93 -17.41
CA VAL A 215 31.09 29.60 -17.26
C VAL A 215 31.05 31.02 -17.82
N PRO A 216 30.70 31.26 -19.10
CA PRO A 216 30.67 32.61 -19.65
C PRO A 216 29.57 33.50 -19.03
N GLU A 217 28.43 32.92 -18.63
CA GLU A 217 27.40 33.63 -17.87
C GLU A 217 27.97 34.20 -16.57
N LYS A 218 28.61 33.33 -15.77
CA LYS A 218 29.21 33.72 -14.49
C LYS A 218 30.26 34.82 -14.67
N GLU A 219 31.18 34.65 -15.63
CA GLU A 219 32.18 35.66 -15.92
C GLU A 219 31.59 37.01 -16.38
N ALA A 220 30.50 36.95 -17.16
CA ALA A 220 29.82 38.16 -17.61
C ALA A 220 29.12 38.90 -16.46
N LYS A 221 28.42 38.16 -15.59
CA LYS A 221 27.79 38.69 -14.38
C LYS A 221 28.83 39.31 -13.42
N GLU A 222 29.93 38.63 -13.18
CA GLU A 222 31.02 39.14 -12.33
C GLU A 222 31.65 40.44 -12.89
N ARG A 223 31.87 40.51 -14.23
CA ARG A 223 32.35 41.74 -14.89
C ARG A 223 31.34 42.90 -14.73
N HIS A 224 30.06 42.63 -14.93
CA HIS A 224 29.01 43.63 -14.81
C HIS A 224 28.91 44.14 -13.36
N GLN A 225 28.93 43.26 -12.39
CA GLN A 225 28.90 43.59 -10.96
C GLN A 225 30.13 44.46 -10.59
N LYS A 226 31.33 44.08 -11.03
CA LYS A 226 32.54 44.84 -10.74
C LYS A 226 32.51 46.24 -11.35
N LEU A 227 32.03 46.38 -12.59
CA LEU A 227 31.85 47.71 -13.20
C LEU A 227 30.87 48.57 -12.43
N TRP A 228 29.77 48.01 -11.97
CA TRP A 228 28.80 48.71 -11.14
C TRP A 228 29.40 49.12 -9.79
N GLU A 229 30.14 48.25 -9.12
CA GLU A 229 30.83 48.54 -7.86
C GLU A 229 31.87 49.67 -8.05
N GLU A 230 32.64 49.68 -9.15
CA GLU A 230 33.58 50.72 -9.50
C GLU A 230 32.86 52.05 -9.77
N GLN A 231 31.72 52.04 -10.48
CA GLN A 231 30.90 53.21 -10.72
C GLN A 231 30.31 53.77 -9.43
N GLN A 232 29.78 52.92 -8.56
CA GLN A 232 29.27 53.34 -7.24
C GLN A 232 30.36 53.95 -6.36
N ALA A 233 31.54 53.32 -6.34
CA ALA A 233 32.66 53.84 -5.59
C ALA A 233 33.11 55.23 -6.12
N ALA A 234 33.16 55.39 -7.45
CA ALA A 234 33.50 56.64 -8.08
C ALA A 234 32.45 57.73 -7.81
N SER A 235 31.16 57.40 -7.95
CA SER A 235 30.04 58.34 -7.64
C SER A 235 30.04 58.76 -6.17
N LYS A 236 30.27 57.79 -5.27
CA LYS A 236 30.38 58.08 -3.83
C LYS A 236 31.57 58.99 -3.52
N ALA A 237 32.73 58.68 -4.11
CA ALA A 237 33.93 59.55 -3.94
C ALA A 237 33.71 60.94 -4.51
N GLN A 238 33.04 61.07 -5.67
CA GLN A 238 32.70 62.39 -6.24
C GLN A 238 31.74 63.14 -5.32
N ARG A 239 30.65 62.55 -4.81
CA ARG A 239 29.71 63.17 -3.87
C ARG A 239 30.41 63.57 -2.57
N GLU A 240 31.33 62.77 -2.04
CA GLU A 240 32.13 63.15 -0.87
C GLU A 240 33.07 64.30 -1.16
N GLN A 241 33.64 64.41 -2.37
CA GLN A 241 34.48 65.51 -2.77
C GLN A 241 33.68 66.77 -2.98
N GLU A 242 32.50 66.73 -3.59
CA GLU A 242 31.56 67.83 -3.74
C GLU A 242 31.13 68.39 -2.37
N LEU A 243 30.68 67.45 -1.46
CA LEU A 243 30.27 67.82 -0.10
C LEU A 243 31.44 68.49 0.69
N ALA A 244 32.64 67.94 0.56
CA ALA A 244 33.82 68.49 1.20
C ALA A 244 34.18 69.92 0.65
N ALA A 245 33.96 70.15 -0.65
CA ALA A 245 34.14 71.42 -1.27
C ALA A 245 33.10 72.44 -0.80
N ASP A 246 31.83 72.05 -0.65
CA ASP A 246 30.75 72.87 -0.11
C ASP A 246 31.03 73.26 1.35
N VAL A 247 31.40 72.28 2.19
CA VAL A 247 31.78 72.52 3.59
C VAL A 247 33.03 73.40 3.70
N PHE A 248 34.02 73.18 2.82
CA PHE A 248 35.18 74.08 2.78
C PHE A 248 34.78 75.55 2.48
N GLN A 249 33.86 75.74 1.53
CA GLN A 249 33.36 77.03 1.16
C GLN A 249 32.55 77.73 2.28
N GLU A 250 31.83 76.91 3.09
CA GLU A 250 31.11 77.39 4.28
C GLU A 250 32.06 77.82 5.41
N LEU A 251 33.17 77.08 5.56
CA LEU A 251 34.20 77.38 6.58
C LEU A 251 35.15 78.51 6.21
N ASP A 252 35.25 78.89 4.92
CA ASP A 252 36.04 80.00 4.42
C ASP A 252 35.22 81.32 4.45
N ASP A 253 35.06 81.92 5.65
CA ASP A 253 34.23 83.10 5.91
C ASP A 253 34.65 84.29 5.10
N ASN A 254 35.94 84.43 4.77
CA ASN A 254 36.48 85.59 4.09
C ASN A 254 36.65 85.39 2.57
N MET A 255 36.41 84.19 2.06
CA MET A 255 36.51 83.75 0.66
C MET A 255 37.91 83.95 0.06
N ASP A 256 38.97 83.74 0.84
CA ASP A 256 40.35 83.89 0.37
C ASP A 256 40.96 82.62 -0.19
N GLY A 257 40.20 81.47 -0.11
CA GLY A 257 40.60 80.17 -0.59
C GLY A 257 41.43 79.35 0.41
N VAL A 258 41.51 79.77 1.67
CA VAL A 258 42.23 79.16 2.77
C VAL A 258 41.39 79.22 4.03
N VAL A 259 40.98 78.06 4.55
CA VAL A 259 40.34 78.02 5.88
C VAL A 259 41.43 78.17 6.96
N SER A 260 41.32 79.15 7.77
CA SER A 260 42.24 79.46 8.89
C SER A 260 41.74 78.89 10.23
N VAL A 261 42.63 78.77 11.23
CA VAL A 261 42.25 78.43 12.61
C VAL A 261 41.22 79.38 13.20
N ALA A 262 41.29 80.71 12.85
CA ALA A 262 40.36 81.71 13.34
C ALA A 262 38.95 81.57 12.75
N GLU A 263 38.83 81.15 11.52
CA GLU A 263 37.54 80.81 10.87
C GLU A 263 36.94 79.55 11.45
N LEU A 264 37.70 78.47 11.63
CA LEU A 264 37.18 77.24 12.30
C LEU A 264 36.60 77.57 13.69
N GLN A 265 37.17 78.53 14.46
CA GLN A 265 36.65 78.84 15.77
C GLN A 265 35.26 79.49 15.74
N THR A 266 34.82 80.00 14.59
CA THR A 266 33.44 80.53 14.41
C THR A 266 32.40 79.43 14.27
N HIS A 267 32.82 78.11 14.11
CA HIS A 267 32.02 76.98 13.89
C HIS A 267 31.97 76.04 15.11
N PRO A 268 31.03 76.24 16.08
CA PRO A 268 30.94 75.49 17.32
C PRO A 268 30.50 74.05 17.10
N GLU A 269 29.92 73.69 15.93
CA GLU A 269 29.55 72.32 15.55
C GLU A 269 30.78 71.45 15.41
N LEU A 270 31.97 71.98 15.26
CA LEU A 270 33.23 71.22 15.18
C LEU A 270 33.89 70.98 16.55
N ASP A 271 33.27 71.46 17.64
CA ASP A 271 33.69 71.20 19.02
C ASP A 271 33.89 69.70 19.24
N THR A 272 35.11 69.30 19.62
CA THR A 272 35.51 67.91 19.75
C THR A 272 35.36 67.35 21.16
N ASP A 273 35.42 68.23 22.19
CA ASP A 273 35.31 67.85 23.59
C ASP A 273 33.93 68.15 24.20
N GLY A 274 33.04 68.83 23.46
CA GLY A 274 31.66 69.14 23.84
C GLY A 274 31.49 70.19 24.89
N ASP A 275 32.46 71.11 25.01
CA ASP A 275 32.39 72.21 25.96
C ASP A 275 31.56 73.43 25.44
N GLY A 276 31.11 73.39 24.17
CA GLY A 276 30.28 74.37 23.49
C GLY A 276 31.06 75.44 22.76
N THR A 277 32.40 75.36 22.70
CA THR A 277 33.25 76.29 21.96
C THR A 277 34.45 75.58 21.35
N LEU A 278 34.76 75.85 20.06
CA LEU A 278 35.96 75.26 19.45
C LEU A 278 37.20 76.07 19.89
N SER A 279 37.99 75.52 20.78
CA SER A 279 39.23 76.19 21.26
C SER A 279 40.30 76.22 20.17
N GLU A 280 41.25 77.21 20.28
CA GLU A 280 42.39 77.34 19.35
C GLU A 280 43.22 76.02 19.28
N GLY A 281 43.34 75.31 20.39
CA GLY A 281 44.07 74.05 20.47
C GLY A 281 43.36 72.94 19.71
N GLU A 282 42.04 72.82 19.77
CA GLU A 282 41.23 71.83 19.04
C GLU A 282 41.22 72.18 17.55
N ALA A 283 41.04 73.42 17.15
CA ALA A 283 41.10 73.88 15.77
C ALA A 283 42.48 73.57 15.13
N GLN A 284 43.59 73.81 15.86
CA GLN A 284 44.93 73.44 15.43
C GLN A 284 45.12 71.90 15.37
N ALA A 285 44.51 71.18 16.28
CA ALA A 285 44.59 69.72 16.25
C ALA A 285 43.87 69.13 15.02
N LEU A 286 42.71 69.71 14.62
CA LEU A 286 42.00 69.32 13.39
C LEU A 286 42.85 69.57 12.14
N PHE A 287 43.65 70.66 12.11
CA PHE A 287 44.58 70.95 11.02
C PHE A 287 45.92 70.24 11.10
N GLY A 288 46.13 69.39 12.14
CA GLY A 288 47.40 68.69 12.32
C GLY A 288 48.59 69.64 12.62
N GLY A 289 48.30 70.86 13.17
CA GLY A 289 49.28 71.82 13.57
C GLY A 289 49.53 72.91 12.53
N ASP A 290 48.87 72.95 11.39
CA ASP A 290 48.94 74.01 10.38
C ASP A 290 48.06 75.19 10.83
N ILE A 291 48.35 76.44 10.31
CA ILE A 291 47.63 77.68 10.69
C ILE A 291 46.44 77.97 9.76
N GLY A 292 46.45 77.33 8.58
CA GLY A 292 45.41 77.41 7.55
C GLY A 292 45.64 76.36 6.49
N MET A 293 44.59 76.05 5.70
CA MET A 293 44.60 74.97 4.78
C MET A 293 43.78 75.28 3.52
N ASP A 294 44.31 74.95 2.35
CA ASP A 294 43.58 75.00 1.09
C ASP A 294 42.59 73.83 0.90
N ALA A 295 41.68 73.96 -0.04
CA ALA A 295 40.62 72.99 -0.29
C ALA A 295 41.13 71.54 -0.51
N ALA A 296 42.26 71.41 -1.21
CA ALA A 296 42.83 70.07 -1.47
C ALA A 296 43.39 69.47 -0.19
N SER A 297 44.13 70.21 0.60
CA SER A 297 44.68 69.80 1.89
C SER A 297 43.57 69.52 2.93
N PHE A 298 42.48 70.27 2.89
CA PHE A 298 41.29 70.07 3.73
C PHE A 298 40.65 68.73 3.41
N TYR A 299 40.41 68.40 2.15
CA TYR A 299 39.85 67.11 1.73
C TYR A 299 40.72 65.94 2.20
N ASP A 300 42.02 66.01 1.99
CA ASP A 300 42.95 64.90 2.28
C ASP A 300 43.14 64.67 3.79
N ARG A 301 43.08 65.71 4.64
CA ARG A 301 43.47 65.57 6.04
C ARG A 301 42.37 65.81 7.05
N VAL A 302 41.43 66.73 6.77
CA VAL A 302 40.45 67.27 7.74
C VAL A 302 39.08 66.65 7.48
N TRP A 303 38.70 66.47 6.21
CA TRP A 303 37.40 65.99 5.80
C TRP A 303 36.97 64.74 6.52
N ALA A 304 37.84 63.73 6.64
CA ALA A 304 37.54 62.47 7.31
C ALA A 304 37.17 62.69 8.81
N ALA A 305 37.66 63.72 9.44
CA ALA A 305 37.37 64.01 10.87
C ALA A 305 36.06 64.82 11.07
N VAL A 306 35.69 65.63 10.09
CA VAL A 306 34.52 66.56 10.22
C VAL A 306 33.27 66.09 9.49
N ARG A 307 33.40 65.17 8.51
CA ARG A 307 32.32 64.68 7.63
C ARG A 307 31.08 64.20 8.37
N ASP A 308 31.26 63.48 9.49
CA ASP A 308 30.14 62.84 10.19
C ASP A 308 29.25 63.89 10.90
N LYS A 309 29.77 65.06 11.23
CA LYS A 309 29.03 66.22 11.79
C LYS A 309 28.16 66.91 10.73
N TYR A 310 28.67 67.08 9.55
CA TYR A 310 27.93 67.70 8.43
C TYR A 310 26.98 66.75 7.75
N ARG A 311 27.18 65.43 7.91
CA ARG A 311 26.26 64.40 7.41
C ARG A 311 24.95 64.30 8.21
N SER A 312 24.94 64.67 9.49
CA SER A 312 23.74 64.62 10.33
C SER A 312 22.77 65.79 10.08
N GLU A 313 23.23 66.89 9.48
CA GLU A 313 22.38 68.05 9.17
C GLU A 313 21.65 67.91 7.83
N ALA A 314 22.08 67.02 6.95
CA ALA A 314 21.46 66.80 5.63
C ALA A 314 20.25 65.84 5.64
N LEU A 315 19.84 65.26 6.80
CA LEU A 315 18.63 64.49 6.96
C LEU A 315 17.52 65.31 7.62
N PRO A 316 16.30 65.41 7.03
CA PRO A 316 15.18 66.11 7.65
C PRO A 316 14.79 65.39 8.96
N THR A 317 15.00 66.06 10.08
CA THR A 317 14.49 65.69 11.40
C THR A 317 13.01 65.97 11.47
N ASP A 318 12.19 64.96 11.18
CA ASP A 318 10.79 64.90 11.63
C ASP A 318 10.40 63.48 12.01
N LEU A 319 10.72 63.08 13.24
CA LEU A 319 10.01 62.04 13.96
C LEU A 319 10.14 62.26 15.48
N PRO A 320 9.02 62.31 16.22
CA PRO A 320 9.05 62.48 17.67
C PRO A 320 9.44 61.15 18.34
N ALA A 321 10.27 61.25 19.36
CA ALA A 321 10.74 60.17 20.20
C ALA A 321 9.59 59.44 20.91
N PRO A 322 9.56 58.08 20.97
CA PRO A 322 8.67 57.38 21.87
C PRO A 322 9.27 57.30 23.27
N SER A 323 8.47 57.78 24.21
CA SER A 323 8.67 57.67 25.65
C SER A 323 8.63 56.23 26.13
N THR A 324 9.62 55.84 26.91
CA THR A 324 9.63 54.60 27.71
C THR A 324 8.67 54.68 28.89
N PRO A 325 8.06 53.57 29.30
CA PRO A 325 7.86 53.33 30.72
C PRO A 325 8.62 52.09 31.22
N ASP A 326 9.15 52.26 32.39
CA ASP A 326 9.78 51.30 33.28
C ASP A 326 8.90 50.08 33.61
N GLY A 327 9.57 48.98 33.92
CA GLY A 327 9.09 48.14 34.99
C GLY A 327 9.15 46.62 34.78
N GLU A 328 10.11 45.97 35.43
CA GLU A 328 10.05 44.67 36.09
C GLU A 328 10.33 43.38 35.32
N GLU A 329 11.52 42.81 35.57
CA GLU A 329 11.79 41.37 35.53
C GLU A 329 10.94 40.59 36.56
N PRO A 330 10.64 39.33 36.29
CA PRO A 330 11.32 38.29 37.07
C PRO A 330 11.77 37.03 36.31
N LYS A 331 12.77 36.47 36.91
CA LYS A 331 13.50 35.20 36.71
C LYS A 331 12.65 33.99 36.38
N GLY A 332 13.25 33.12 35.55
CA GLY A 332 13.37 31.75 35.97
C GLY A 332 12.90 30.69 34.98
N GLU A 333 13.82 29.84 34.62
CA GLU A 333 13.75 28.43 34.26
C GLU A 333 13.88 28.05 32.77
N GLN A 334 14.99 27.39 32.51
CA GLN A 334 15.28 26.65 31.28
C GLN A 334 14.47 25.34 31.24
N PRO A 335 13.94 24.95 30.10
CA PRO A 335 13.56 23.56 29.86
C PRO A 335 14.61 22.80 29.04
N PRO A 336 14.62 21.47 29.13
CA PRO A 336 15.65 20.61 28.55
C PRO A 336 15.41 20.36 27.05
N THR A 337 16.49 20.12 26.35
CA THR A 337 16.57 19.69 24.94
C THR A 337 15.87 18.36 24.69
N PRO A 338 15.11 18.21 23.62
CA PRO A 338 14.72 16.89 23.13
C PRO A 338 15.62 16.42 21.97
N SER A 339 15.82 15.15 21.99
CA SER A 339 16.57 14.33 21.05
C SER A 339 15.93 14.29 19.67
N ARG A 340 16.80 14.21 18.70
CA ARG A 340 16.69 13.91 17.29
C ARG A 340 15.70 12.77 16.96
N ALA A 341 14.67 13.05 16.16
CA ALA A 341 13.87 12.07 15.44
C ALA A 341 14.01 12.32 13.93
N THR A 342 14.22 11.23 13.24
CA THR A 342 14.35 11.07 11.79
C THR A 342 13.08 11.46 11.06
N GLU A 343 13.25 12.22 10.00
CA GLU A 343 12.23 12.57 9.02
C GLU A 343 11.95 11.36 8.12
N GLU A 344 10.71 10.90 8.09
CA GLU A 344 10.16 10.04 7.03
C GLU A 344 9.19 10.90 6.23
N GLU A 345 9.51 11.08 4.96
CA GLU A 345 8.70 11.79 3.97
C GLU A 345 7.45 10.95 3.63
N GLU A 346 6.26 11.45 3.96
CA GLU A 346 4.99 10.95 3.43
C GLU A 346 4.59 11.84 2.25
N GLU A 347 4.59 11.27 1.04
CA GLU A 347 3.98 11.86 -0.15
C GLU A 347 2.46 11.74 -0.06
N GLU A 348 1.76 12.85 0.15
CA GLU A 348 0.31 12.99 -0.01
C GLU A 348 0.00 13.36 -1.47
N GLU A 349 -0.73 12.48 -2.18
CA GLU A 349 -1.41 12.81 -3.43
C GLU A 349 -2.65 13.66 -3.10
N GLU A 350 -2.61 14.95 -3.42
CA GLU A 350 -3.76 15.86 -3.37
C GLU A 350 -4.64 15.65 -4.63
N GLU A 351 -5.87 15.20 -4.44
CA GLU A 351 -6.95 15.33 -5.42
C GLU A 351 -7.53 16.76 -5.30
N GLU A 352 -7.44 17.53 -6.38
CA GLU A 352 -8.04 18.87 -6.52
C GLU A 352 -9.57 18.74 -6.59
N GLU A 353 -10.29 19.13 -5.53
CA GLU A 353 -11.70 19.52 -5.60
C GLU A 353 -11.77 21.06 -5.66
N GLU A 354 -12.23 21.57 -6.80
CA GLU A 354 -12.61 22.97 -6.98
C GLU A 354 -13.86 23.28 -6.12
N THR A 355 -13.67 24.12 -5.09
CA THR A 355 -14.78 24.81 -4.43
C THR A 355 -14.59 26.31 -4.57
N GLU A 356 -15.52 26.95 -5.28
CA GLU A 356 -15.72 28.39 -5.34
C GLU A 356 -16.10 28.89 -3.92
N GLU A 357 -15.23 29.69 -3.28
CA GLU A 357 -15.57 30.46 -2.08
C GLU A 357 -15.49 31.95 -2.38
N GLU A 358 -16.57 32.65 -2.04
CA GLU A 358 -16.77 34.10 -2.17
C GLU A 358 -15.78 34.85 -1.26
N GLU A 359 -15.02 35.79 -1.85
CA GLU A 359 -14.13 36.70 -1.11
C GLU A 359 -14.93 37.75 -0.36
N GLU A 360 -14.95 37.68 0.98
CA GLU A 360 -15.27 38.83 1.84
C GLU A 360 -13.99 39.63 2.11
N GLU A 361 -13.96 40.89 1.64
CA GLU A 361 -12.89 41.85 1.87
C GLU A 361 -12.84 42.27 3.34
N GLU A 362 -11.89 41.77 4.12
CA GLU A 362 -11.48 42.37 5.39
C GLU A 362 -10.25 43.27 5.13
N GLU A 363 -10.45 44.63 5.32
CA GLU A 363 -9.38 45.63 5.37
C GLU A 363 -8.46 45.34 6.58
N ASP A 364 -7.33 44.67 6.35
CA ASP A 364 -6.27 44.55 7.34
C ASP A 364 -5.14 45.54 7.05
N SER A 365 -4.87 46.42 8.03
CA SER A 365 -3.88 47.48 7.97
C SER A 365 -2.46 46.89 8.03
N GLU A 366 -1.76 46.94 6.89
CA GLU A 366 -0.33 46.61 6.77
C GLU A 366 0.57 47.47 7.69
N PRO A 367 1.55 46.87 8.37
CA PRO A 367 2.60 47.63 9.06
C PRO A 367 3.53 48.30 8.03
N PRO A 368 4.10 49.50 8.33
CA PRO A 368 4.88 50.25 7.37
C PRO A 368 6.11 49.47 6.90
N GLN A 369 6.19 49.28 5.60
CA GLN A 369 7.35 48.66 4.93
C GLN A 369 8.58 49.57 5.09
N PRO A 370 9.79 49.01 5.28
CA PRO A 370 11.02 49.81 5.26
C PRO A 370 11.19 50.46 3.89
N ALA A 371 11.60 51.72 3.91
CA ALA A 371 11.77 52.55 2.72
C ALA A 371 12.53 51.81 1.61
N SER A 372 11.94 51.77 0.44
CA SER A 372 12.57 51.17 -0.75
C SER A 372 13.92 51.87 -1.03
N PRO A 373 15.00 51.13 -1.37
CA PRO A 373 16.27 51.72 -1.77
C PRO A 373 16.04 52.70 -2.91
N SER A 374 16.71 53.86 -2.87
CA SER A 374 16.65 54.85 -3.93
C SER A 374 16.96 54.21 -5.29
N GLU A 375 16.37 54.67 -6.38
CA GLU A 375 16.60 54.11 -7.71
C GLU A 375 18.10 54.13 -8.11
N GLU A 376 18.90 54.99 -7.47
CA GLU A 376 20.33 55.10 -7.66
C GLU A 376 21.15 53.96 -7.05
N ASP A 377 20.58 53.21 -6.09
CA ASP A 377 21.25 52.06 -5.45
C ASP A 377 20.94 50.72 -6.13
N LYS A 378 20.14 50.71 -7.19
CA LYS A 378 19.84 49.50 -7.95
C LYS A 378 20.87 49.24 -9.04
N MET A 379 21.36 48.00 -9.10
CA MET A 379 22.26 47.58 -10.18
C MET A 379 21.55 47.76 -11.53
N PRO A 380 22.19 48.36 -12.54
CA PRO A 380 21.61 48.55 -13.87
C PRO A 380 21.32 47.17 -14.53
N SER A 381 20.35 47.14 -15.45
CA SER A 381 20.07 45.96 -16.26
C SER A 381 21.32 45.50 -17.01
N TYR A 382 21.42 44.20 -17.19
CA TYR A 382 22.53 43.61 -17.98
C TYR A 382 22.53 44.16 -19.41
N ASP A 383 23.70 44.27 -19.97
CA ASP A 383 23.85 44.58 -21.40
C ASP A 383 23.36 43.40 -22.26
N GLU A 384 23.04 43.67 -23.53
CA GLU A 384 22.46 42.68 -24.47
C GLU A 384 23.31 41.41 -24.59
N HIS A 385 24.64 41.49 -24.53
CA HIS A 385 25.53 40.35 -24.62
C HIS A 385 25.48 39.50 -23.33
N THR A 386 25.53 40.16 -22.17
CA THR A 386 25.40 39.48 -20.86
C THR A 386 24.04 38.81 -20.74
N GLN A 387 22.96 39.47 -21.16
CA GLN A 387 21.61 38.91 -21.14
C GLN A 387 21.50 37.68 -22.04
N ALA A 388 22.07 37.72 -23.24
CA ALA A 388 22.10 36.57 -24.14
C ALA A 388 22.82 35.32 -23.56
N LEU A 389 23.90 35.56 -22.78
CA LEU A 389 24.60 34.47 -22.06
C LEU A 389 23.76 33.90 -20.91
N ILE A 390 23.04 34.76 -20.20
CA ILE A 390 22.10 34.37 -19.14
C ILE A 390 20.99 33.49 -19.74
N ASP A 391 20.38 33.93 -20.83
CA ASP A 391 19.30 33.20 -21.51
C ASP A 391 19.75 31.87 -22.04
N ALA A 392 20.96 31.80 -22.65
CA ALA A 392 21.55 30.56 -23.13
C ALA A 392 21.84 29.55 -21.99
N ALA A 393 22.38 30.03 -20.87
CA ALA A 393 22.63 29.17 -19.71
C ALA A 393 21.32 28.71 -19.06
N GLN A 394 20.29 29.57 -19.01
CA GLN A 394 18.97 29.20 -18.50
C GLN A 394 18.30 28.14 -19.38
N GLU A 395 18.39 28.28 -20.72
CA GLU A 395 17.88 27.26 -21.64
C GLU A 395 18.60 25.91 -21.45
N ALA A 396 19.92 25.95 -21.23
CA ALA A 396 20.70 24.74 -20.97
C ALA A 396 20.33 24.06 -19.66
N ARG A 397 20.08 24.83 -18.58
CA ARG A 397 19.57 24.32 -17.29
C ARG A 397 18.22 23.66 -17.44
N THR A 398 17.27 24.35 -18.07
CA THR A 398 15.92 23.82 -18.28
C THR A 398 15.94 22.48 -19.02
N LYS A 399 16.72 22.39 -20.10
CA LYS A 399 16.86 21.13 -20.85
C LYS A 399 17.48 20.00 -20.02
N PHE A 400 18.46 20.32 -19.19
CA PHE A 400 19.10 19.36 -18.29
C PHE A 400 18.10 18.88 -17.22
N GLU A 401 17.37 19.77 -16.56
CA GLU A 401 16.39 19.47 -15.52
C GLU A 401 15.22 18.64 -16.07
N GLU A 402 14.73 18.94 -17.28
CA GLU A 402 13.70 18.15 -17.96
C GLU A 402 14.17 16.73 -18.26
N ALA A 403 15.41 16.57 -18.74
CA ALA A 403 15.97 15.26 -19.03
C ALA A 403 16.22 14.46 -17.75
N GLU A 404 16.70 15.09 -16.67
CA GLU A 404 16.93 14.48 -15.37
C GLU A 404 15.60 14.00 -14.74
N ARG A 405 14.54 14.83 -14.82
CA ARG A 405 13.19 14.44 -14.38
C ARG A 405 12.67 13.23 -15.15
N SER A 406 12.80 13.25 -16.47
CA SER A 406 12.38 12.13 -17.32
C SER A 406 13.15 10.83 -17.00
N LEU A 407 14.44 10.94 -16.66
CA LEU A 407 15.24 9.79 -16.22
C LEU A 407 14.74 9.23 -14.90
N LYS A 408 14.43 10.08 -13.92
CA LYS A 408 13.89 9.69 -12.61
C LYS A 408 12.54 8.99 -12.75
N GLU A 409 11.62 9.54 -13.56
CA GLU A 409 10.31 8.94 -13.85
C GLU A 409 10.45 7.56 -14.51
N MET A 410 11.40 7.43 -15.44
CA MET A 410 11.68 6.15 -16.10
C MET A 410 12.26 5.13 -15.12
N GLU A 411 13.16 5.52 -14.22
CA GLU A 411 13.73 4.67 -13.17
C GLU A 411 12.67 4.18 -12.20
N GLU A 412 11.74 5.04 -11.81
CA GLU A 412 10.60 4.69 -10.97
C GLU A 412 9.67 3.70 -11.67
N SER A 413 9.36 3.94 -12.95
CA SER A 413 8.56 3.02 -13.77
C SER A 413 9.22 1.64 -13.89
N ILE A 414 10.54 1.57 -14.08
CA ILE A 414 11.31 0.32 -14.10
C ILE A 414 11.20 -0.39 -12.75
N ARG A 415 11.43 0.31 -11.65
CA ARG A 415 11.37 -0.26 -10.29
C ARG A 415 9.99 -0.84 -9.98
N ASN A 416 8.93 -0.10 -10.31
CA ASN A 416 7.55 -0.53 -10.11
C ASN A 416 7.22 -1.79 -10.92
N LEU A 417 7.65 -1.85 -12.19
CA LEU A 417 7.46 -3.04 -13.04
C LEU A 417 8.26 -4.25 -12.54
N GLU A 418 9.52 -4.06 -12.12
CA GLU A 418 10.35 -5.12 -11.56
C GLU A 418 9.72 -5.69 -10.28
N GLN A 419 9.25 -4.81 -9.39
CA GLN A 419 8.55 -5.21 -8.18
C GLN A 419 7.30 -6.02 -8.50
N GLU A 420 6.47 -5.56 -9.43
CA GLU A 420 5.24 -6.26 -9.82
C GLU A 420 5.51 -7.62 -10.46
N ILE A 421 6.50 -7.72 -11.37
CA ILE A 421 6.88 -8.98 -12.03
C ILE A 421 7.46 -10.00 -11.04
N SER A 422 8.18 -9.53 -10.01
CA SER A 422 8.83 -10.37 -9.00
C SER A 422 7.89 -10.83 -7.87
N PHE A 423 6.69 -10.28 -7.80
CA PHE A 423 5.75 -10.57 -6.73
C PHE A 423 5.27 -12.03 -6.75
N ASP A 424 5.14 -12.66 -5.56
CA ASP A 424 4.63 -14.04 -5.41
C ASP A 424 3.10 -14.07 -5.45
N PHE A 425 2.53 -14.14 -6.65
CA PHE A 425 1.10 -14.24 -6.89
C PHE A 425 0.56 -15.68 -6.91
N GLY A 426 1.28 -16.63 -6.32
CA GLY A 426 0.95 -18.05 -6.36
C GLY A 426 1.71 -18.80 -7.46
N PRO A 427 1.66 -20.15 -7.45
CA PRO A 427 2.49 -21.01 -8.32
C PRO A 427 2.29 -20.74 -9.82
N HIS A 428 1.12 -20.28 -10.21
CA HIS A 428 0.79 -19.96 -11.61
C HIS A 428 0.42 -18.49 -11.83
N GLY A 429 0.53 -17.66 -10.78
CA GLY A 429 0.13 -16.25 -10.80
C GLY A 429 -1.39 -16.05 -10.75
N GLU A 430 -2.13 -17.04 -10.27
CA GLU A 430 -3.60 -17.03 -10.21
C GLU A 430 -4.18 -15.91 -9.37
N PHE A 431 -3.40 -15.37 -8.41
CA PHE A 431 -3.82 -14.26 -7.54
C PHE A 431 -3.40 -12.87 -8.05
N ALA A 432 -2.72 -12.79 -9.19
CA ALA A 432 -2.21 -11.52 -9.71
C ALA A 432 -3.31 -10.48 -10.01
N TYR A 433 -4.49 -10.93 -10.43
CA TYR A 433 -5.61 -10.04 -10.71
C TYR A 433 -6.15 -9.30 -9.48
N LEU A 434 -5.81 -9.77 -8.27
CA LEU A 434 -6.14 -9.12 -7.00
C LEU A 434 -5.23 -7.91 -6.71
N TYR A 435 -4.08 -7.83 -7.37
CA TYR A 435 -3.14 -6.74 -7.19
C TYR A 435 -3.77 -5.42 -7.66
N SER A 436 -3.58 -4.36 -6.88
CA SER A 436 -4.17 -3.02 -7.12
C SER A 436 -5.71 -2.97 -7.10
N GLN A 437 -6.39 -4.04 -6.62
CA GLN A 437 -7.84 -4.04 -6.38
C GLN A 437 -8.12 -3.91 -4.89
N CYS A 438 -9.30 -3.36 -4.55
CA CYS A 438 -9.76 -3.30 -3.17
C CYS A 438 -11.20 -3.81 -3.08
N TYR A 439 -11.50 -4.51 -2.01
CA TYR A 439 -12.80 -5.12 -1.75
C TYR A 439 -13.34 -4.64 -0.40
N GLU A 440 -14.61 -4.31 -0.33
CA GLU A 440 -15.22 -3.75 0.86
C GLU A 440 -16.27 -4.66 1.46
N LEU A 441 -16.32 -4.72 2.79
CA LEU A 441 -17.38 -5.36 3.55
C LEU A 441 -17.97 -4.36 4.52
N THR A 442 -19.24 -4.03 4.33
CA THR A 442 -19.97 -3.15 5.23
C THR A 442 -20.68 -3.96 6.31
N THR A 443 -20.34 -3.71 7.58
CA THR A 443 -21.02 -4.27 8.76
C THR A 443 -21.95 -3.22 9.40
N ASN A 444 -22.48 -3.48 10.59
CA ASN A 444 -23.34 -2.50 11.27
C ASN A 444 -22.58 -1.23 11.67
N GLU A 445 -21.32 -1.34 12.12
CA GLU A 445 -20.54 -0.26 12.74
C GLU A 445 -19.42 0.25 11.81
N TYR A 446 -18.84 -0.63 11.00
CA TYR A 446 -17.64 -0.35 10.22
C TYR A 446 -17.80 -0.74 8.75
N VAL A 447 -17.04 -0.06 7.90
CA VAL A 447 -16.69 -0.50 6.56
C VAL A 447 -15.25 -1.02 6.61
N TYR A 448 -15.07 -2.30 6.29
CA TYR A 448 -13.77 -2.94 6.18
C TYR A 448 -13.34 -2.92 4.72
N ARG A 449 -12.11 -2.52 4.47
CA ARG A 449 -11.52 -2.48 3.12
C ARG A 449 -10.29 -3.36 3.10
N LEU A 450 -10.30 -4.34 2.23
CA LEU A 450 -9.18 -5.23 1.94
C LEU A 450 -8.61 -4.88 0.57
N CYS A 451 -7.37 -4.44 0.52
CA CYS A 451 -6.58 -4.26 -0.70
C CYS A 451 -5.50 -5.37 -0.71
N PRO A 452 -5.71 -6.48 -1.45
CA PRO A 452 -4.77 -7.58 -1.49
C PRO A 452 -3.37 -7.13 -1.88
N PHE A 453 -2.35 -7.66 -1.17
CA PHE A 453 -0.93 -7.33 -1.32
C PHE A 453 -0.55 -5.89 -0.94
N LYS A 454 -1.46 -5.12 -0.36
CA LYS A 454 -1.22 -3.75 0.11
C LYS A 454 -1.58 -3.61 1.58
N LEU A 455 -2.84 -3.45 1.93
CA LEU A 455 -3.27 -3.21 3.31
C LEU A 455 -4.71 -3.65 3.58
N VAL A 456 -5.03 -3.79 4.86
CA VAL A 456 -6.40 -3.94 5.37
C VAL A 456 -6.71 -2.77 6.29
N SER A 457 -7.87 -2.17 6.14
CA SER A 457 -8.32 -1.05 6.97
C SER A 457 -9.78 -1.18 7.38
N GLN A 458 -10.16 -0.50 8.46
CA GLN A 458 -11.55 -0.31 8.88
C GLN A 458 -11.85 1.17 9.04
N LYS A 459 -13.04 1.61 8.62
CA LYS A 459 -13.53 2.98 8.77
C LYS A 459 -14.88 2.96 9.47
N PRO A 460 -15.12 3.77 10.52
CA PRO A 460 -16.44 3.88 11.14
C PRO A 460 -17.47 4.44 10.15
N LYS A 461 -18.68 3.87 10.08
CA LYS A 461 -19.78 4.35 9.21
C LYS A 461 -20.23 5.78 9.51
N LEU A 462 -20.14 6.20 10.77
CA LEU A 462 -20.57 7.52 11.22
C LEU A 462 -19.51 8.62 11.00
N GLY A 463 -18.47 8.32 10.24
CA GLY A 463 -17.37 9.24 9.97
C GLY A 463 -16.15 9.00 10.87
N GLY A 464 -14.99 9.49 10.44
CA GLY A 464 -13.71 9.32 11.12
C GLY A 464 -12.64 8.77 10.17
N SER A 465 -11.38 8.89 10.59
CA SER A 465 -10.23 8.40 9.82
C SER A 465 -10.19 6.87 9.78
N PRO A 466 -9.74 6.27 8.67
CA PRO A 466 -9.52 4.83 8.59
C PRO A 466 -8.46 4.37 9.59
N THR A 467 -8.66 3.21 10.19
CA THR A 467 -7.66 2.53 11.04
C THR A 467 -7.00 1.43 10.24
N ASN A 468 -5.68 1.41 10.17
CA ASN A 468 -4.91 0.35 9.53
C ASN A 468 -4.97 -0.92 10.39
N LEU A 469 -5.46 -2.03 9.82
CA LEU A 469 -5.55 -3.35 10.45
C LEU A 469 -4.39 -4.28 10.08
N GLY A 470 -3.46 -3.82 9.28
CA GLY A 470 -2.25 -4.51 8.86
C GLY A 470 -1.87 -4.21 7.42
N THR A 471 -0.56 -4.17 7.16
CA THR A 471 0.04 -4.12 5.82
C THR A 471 0.43 -5.52 5.37
N TRP A 472 0.52 -5.74 4.07
CA TRP A 472 0.91 -7.02 3.50
C TRP A 472 2.22 -7.53 4.11
N GLY A 473 2.21 -8.77 4.62
CA GLY A 473 3.39 -9.44 5.14
C GLY A 473 3.78 -10.64 4.28
N SER A 474 2.96 -11.67 4.27
CA SER A 474 3.28 -12.93 3.58
C SER A 474 2.06 -13.83 3.39
N TRP A 475 2.23 -14.87 2.59
CA TRP A 475 1.33 -16.01 2.57
C TRP A 475 1.44 -16.80 3.88
N ALA A 476 0.31 -17.20 4.44
CA ALA A 476 0.20 -17.77 5.80
C ALA A 476 -0.65 -19.04 5.88
N GLY A 477 -0.92 -19.70 4.78
CA GLY A 477 -1.54 -21.01 4.77
C GLY A 477 -0.59 -22.10 5.30
N PRO A 478 -1.11 -23.27 5.64
CA PRO A 478 -0.30 -24.42 6.08
C PRO A 478 0.64 -24.90 4.97
N ASP A 479 1.69 -25.65 5.34
CA ASP A 479 2.74 -26.09 4.40
C ASP A 479 2.21 -26.80 3.14
N HIS A 480 1.10 -27.54 3.27
CA HIS A 480 0.47 -28.24 2.15
C HIS A 480 -0.43 -27.35 1.29
N ASP A 481 -0.77 -26.14 1.77
CA ASP A 481 -1.63 -25.17 1.07
C ASP A 481 -1.26 -23.73 1.47
N LYS A 482 -0.01 -23.35 1.16
CA LYS A 482 0.58 -22.05 1.51
C LYS A 482 -0.30 -20.86 1.08
N PHE A 483 -0.96 -20.98 -0.06
CA PHE A 483 -1.71 -19.90 -0.70
C PHE A 483 -3.20 -19.84 -0.28
N SER A 484 -3.59 -20.60 0.74
CA SER A 484 -4.96 -20.54 1.29
C SER A 484 -5.21 -19.38 2.25
N ALA A 485 -4.18 -18.70 2.70
CA ALA A 485 -4.31 -17.56 3.60
C ALA A 485 -3.26 -16.49 3.35
N MET A 486 -3.66 -15.21 3.55
CA MET A 486 -2.82 -14.03 3.49
C MET A 486 -2.66 -13.44 4.90
N LYS A 487 -1.45 -13.01 5.28
CA LYS A 487 -1.18 -12.35 6.55
C LYS A 487 -0.83 -10.90 6.34
N TYR A 488 -1.50 -10.03 7.09
CA TYR A 488 -1.25 -8.59 7.16
C TYR A 488 -0.83 -8.26 8.58
N GLU A 489 0.28 -7.55 8.73
CA GLU A 489 0.92 -7.26 10.00
C GLU A 489 1.23 -5.76 10.14
N GLN A 490 1.73 -5.33 11.30
CA GLN A 490 2.14 -3.96 11.54
C GLN A 490 1.03 -2.91 11.36
N GLY A 491 -0.22 -3.27 11.66
CA GLY A 491 -1.32 -2.30 11.70
C GLY A 491 -1.17 -1.31 12.87
N THR A 492 -2.09 -0.36 12.94
CA THR A 492 -2.13 0.65 14.00
C THR A 492 -2.07 0.00 15.38
N GLY A 493 -1.28 0.56 16.30
CA GLY A 493 -1.13 0.09 17.66
C GLY A 493 -2.48 -0.06 18.38
N CYS A 494 -2.65 -1.14 19.11
CA CYS A 494 -3.84 -1.41 19.90
C CYS A 494 -3.63 -0.95 21.34
N TRP A 495 -4.61 -0.22 21.91
CA TRP A 495 -4.52 0.21 23.31
C TRP A 495 -4.41 -0.99 24.24
N GLN A 496 -3.32 -1.09 24.97
CA GLN A 496 -2.98 -2.22 25.86
C GLN A 496 -2.99 -3.60 25.15
N GLY A 497 -2.54 -3.66 23.87
CA GLY A 497 -2.49 -4.89 23.08
C GLY A 497 -1.36 -4.85 22.05
N PRO A 498 -1.23 -5.90 21.22
CA PRO A 498 -0.28 -5.94 20.11
C PRO A 498 -0.69 -4.96 19.02
N ASN A 499 0.20 -4.70 18.06
CA ASN A 499 -0.19 -4.04 16.84
C ASN A 499 -1.27 -4.85 16.12
N ARG A 500 -2.22 -4.16 15.49
CA ARG A 500 -3.28 -4.83 14.74
C ARG A 500 -2.72 -5.69 13.63
N SER A 501 -3.32 -6.84 13.44
CA SER A 501 -2.99 -7.76 12.36
C SER A 501 -4.24 -8.41 11.81
N THR A 502 -4.20 -8.81 10.53
CA THR A 502 -5.32 -9.48 9.87
C THR A 502 -4.83 -10.75 9.17
N THR A 503 -5.57 -11.82 9.34
CA THR A 503 -5.43 -13.02 8.53
C THR A 503 -6.62 -13.10 7.58
N VAL A 504 -6.38 -13.21 6.28
CA VAL A 504 -7.43 -13.35 5.26
C VAL A 504 -7.40 -14.79 4.75
N ARG A 505 -8.46 -15.56 5.00
CA ARG A 505 -8.66 -16.90 4.42
C ARG A 505 -9.23 -16.77 3.03
N LEU A 506 -8.67 -17.50 2.09
CA LEU A 506 -9.13 -17.55 0.70
C LEU A 506 -10.02 -18.78 0.50
N LEU A 507 -11.23 -18.54 0.04
CA LEU A 507 -12.23 -19.58 -0.18
C LEU A 507 -12.59 -19.65 -1.67
N CYS A 508 -12.84 -20.86 -2.16
CA CYS A 508 -13.31 -21.04 -3.53
C CYS A 508 -14.68 -20.39 -3.73
N GLY A 509 -14.82 -19.58 -4.79
CA GLY A 509 -16.09 -18.97 -5.19
C GLY A 509 -16.07 -18.50 -6.64
N LYS A 510 -17.23 -18.16 -7.19
CA LYS A 510 -17.36 -17.64 -8.56
C LYS A 510 -16.99 -16.16 -8.64
N GLU A 511 -17.13 -15.43 -7.54
CA GLU A 511 -16.92 -13.99 -7.43
C GLU A 511 -15.85 -13.70 -6.39
N THR A 512 -15.20 -12.54 -6.53
CA THR A 512 -14.23 -12.08 -5.55
C THR A 512 -14.91 -11.09 -4.61
N VAL A 513 -15.17 -11.51 -3.38
CA VAL A 513 -15.88 -10.72 -2.36
C VAL A 513 -15.43 -11.09 -0.95
N VAL A 514 -15.29 -10.08 -0.08
CA VAL A 514 -15.09 -10.30 1.36
C VAL A 514 -16.43 -10.71 1.96
N THR A 515 -16.52 -11.93 2.47
CA THR A 515 -17.76 -12.53 2.98
C THR A 515 -17.95 -12.39 4.47
N SER A 516 -16.85 -12.35 5.22
CA SER A 516 -16.90 -12.20 6.67
C SER A 516 -15.69 -11.48 7.24
N THR A 517 -15.87 -10.87 8.40
CA THR A 517 -14.81 -10.33 9.24
C THR A 517 -15.14 -10.57 10.71
N THR A 518 -14.18 -11.03 11.48
CA THR A 518 -14.28 -11.28 12.91
C THR A 518 -12.99 -10.87 13.62
N GLU A 519 -13.05 -10.66 14.92
CA GLU A 519 -11.90 -10.40 15.80
C GLU A 519 -11.82 -11.53 16.84
N PRO A 520 -11.24 -12.69 16.48
CA PRO A 520 -11.17 -13.86 17.36
C PRO A 520 -10.29 -13.63 18.60
N SER A 521 -9.29 -12.78 18.47
CA SER A 521 -8.43 -12.31 19.57
C SER A 521 -8.33 -10.79 19.51
N ARG A 522 -8.01 -10.17 20.63
CA ARG A 522 -7.91 -8.71 20.71
C ARG A 522 -6.91 -8.15 19.70
N CYS A 523 -7.38 -7.31 18.78
CA CYS A 523 -6.62 -6.68 17.70
C CYS A 523 -6.03 -7.65 16.66
N GLU A 524 -6.50 -8.89 16.65
CA GLU A 524 -6.21 -9.87 15.61
C GLU A 524 -7.51 -10.15 14.84
N TYR A 525 -7.53 -9.78 13.58
CA TYR A 525 -8.70 -9.89 12.72
C TYR A 525 -8.60 -11.13 11.84
N LEU A 526 -9.74 -11.74 11.57
CA LEU A 526 -9.89 -12.83 10.62
C LEU A 526 -10.93 -12.42 9.59
N MET A 527 -10.55 -12.40 8.32
CA MET A 527 -11.42 -12.14 7.17
C MET A 527 -11.52 -13.37 6.28
N GLU A 528 -12.63 -13.50 5.56
CA GLU A 528 -12.79 -14.49 4.51
C GLU A 528 -13.05 -13.79 3.18
N LEU A 529 -12.23 -14.13 2.19
CA LEU A 529 -12.33 -13.67 0.81
C LEU A 529 -12.66 -14.85 -0.09
N THR A 530 -13.84 -14.86 -0.69
CA THR A 530 -14.12 -15.80 -1.77
C THR A 530 -13.48 -15.32 -3.06
N THR A 531 -12.92 -16.26 -3.84
CA THR A 531 -12.22 -15.93 -5.08
C THR A 531 -12.14 -17.18 -5.99
N PRO A 532 -12.28 -17.03 -7.32
CA PRO A 532 -12.01 -18.09 -8.28
C PRO A 532 -10.60 -18.67 -8.18
N ALA A 533 -9.61 -17.83 -7.85
CA ALA A 533 -8.22 -18.23 -7.72
C ALA A 533 -7.96 -19.31 -6.65
N ALA A 534 -8.80 -19.36 -5.60
CA ALA A 534 -8.71 -20.34 -4.54
C ALA A 534 -9.38 -21.68 -4.87
N CYS A 535 -10.04 -21.82 -6.03
CA CYS A 535 -10.75 -23.05 -6.36
C CYS A 535 -9.77 -24.17 -6.71
N PRO A 536 -9.94 -25.38 -6.08
CA PRO A 536 -9.16 -26.57 -6.43
C PRO A 536 -9.60 -27.14 -7.77
N GLU A 537 -8.76 -27.96 -8.37
CA GLU A 537 -9.15 -28.74 -9.54
C GLU A 537 -10.28 -29.69 -9.17
N PRO A 538 -11.42 -29.65 -9.86
CA PRO A 538 -12.50 -30.60 -9.61
C PRO A 538 -12.02 -32.02 -9.94
N PRO A 539 -12.46 -33.04 -9.18
CA PRO A 539 -12.17 -34.42 -9.53
C PRO A 539 -12.66 -34.72 -10.95
N PRO A 540 -11.94 -35.57 -11.71
CA PRO A 540 -12.37 -35.94 -13.02
C PRO A 540 -13.80 -36.52 -12.94
N GLU A 541 -14.68 -36.06 -13.82
CA GLU A 541 -16.04 -36.61 -13.89
C GLU A 541 -15.91 -38.10 -14.18
N LEU A 542 -16.30 -38.92 -13.18
CA LEU A 542 -16.57 -40.32 -13.46
C LEU A 542 -17.65 -40.36 -14.55
N PRO A 543 -17.50 -41.17 -15.62
CA PRO A 543 -18.56 -41.31 -16.59
C PRO A 543 -19.84 -41.60 -15.81
N THR A 544 -20.84 -40.78 -16.01
CA THR A 544 -22.18 -41.04 -15.51
C THR A 544 -22.61 -42.34 -16.15
N GLU A 545 -22.33 -43.46 -15.47
CA GLU A 545 -23.07 -44.69 -15.74
C GLU A 545 -24.52 -44.34 -15.47
N GLY A 546 -25.32 -44.44 -16.54
CA GLY A 546 -26.69 -44.02 -16.57
C GLY A 546 -27.48 -44.50 -15.38
N ASP A 547 -28.40 -43.69 -14.95
CA ASP A 547 -29.53 -43.98 -14.09
C ASP A 547 -29.58 -45.43 -13.57
N HIS A 548 -28.92 -45.65 -12.44
CA HIS A 548 -29.34 -46.68 -11.52
C HIS A 548 -30.12 -45.96 -10.40
N ASP A 549 -31.35 -45.58 -10.75
CA ASP A 549 -32.43 -45.62 -9.79
C ASP A 549 -32.44 -47.04 -9.23
N GLU A 550 -32.52 -47.14 -7.89
CA GLU A 550 -32.68 -48.33 -7.03
C GLU A 550 -31.38 -48.81 -6.35
N LEU A 551 -31.26 -48.30 -5.14
CA LEU A 551 -31.24 -49.18 -3.97
C LEU A 551 -31.75 -48.45 -2.75
#